data_264d4e9fa15f1d0484e999daf15eef47
#
_entry.id   264d4e9fa15f1d0484e999daf15eef47
#
_cell.length_a   1.000
_cell.length_b   1.000
_cell.length_c   1.000
_cell.angle_alpha   90.00
_cell.angle_beta   90.00
_cell.angle_gamma   90.00
#
_symmetry.space_group_name_H-M   'P 1'
#
loop_
_entity.id
_entity.type
_entity.pdbx_description
1 polymer ?
#
loop_
_entity_poly.entity_id
_entity_poly.type
_entity_poly.pdbx_seq_one_letter_code
_entity_poly.pdbx_strand_id
1 'polypeptide(L)'
;MRKDIAMRYLLTGNEAIALAFYINGGQFASGYPGTPSTEILENLTKYSGNIHSEWAPNEKVAVESAIGASYAGVRSIAVMKHVGVNVAADPIFTVAYTGINAGLIIITADDPGIHSSQNEQDNRHYAKSAKIPMFEPANSQECFDFVNHAFKLSEQYQLPVFIRLTTRVCHSKSIVITSKHHRSIHLSIDKSSRFDPIPSISIKLHESLEHKLLDIANSNSYYCEELTNSQIGIITSGMSYNYVKEVFGNSVSILKLNLIFPLPINKVKQFCSKQKRIFIVEELDPFIEEAVKALGINCIGKDYIKCYSELNPYIIRKAFFPIIENEPSSNVPATTSKPFCPGCFYNTFFGVLSSYKNVIISSDIGCYSMSSKEPYNAKDIAICMGAGFSIAHGIQKSLDMLHSDKRVIGLMGDSTFFHSGITSLINCVYNNSNPILIILDNQSTSMTGMQDNPGTGYTLDHNPTTKIDLVKLLDSLNVKNIRTFNPFNKDQTIQALDYALLLDELVVLIAQGYCTLKLAKSTKKEASNNA
;
A
#
# COMPACT_ATOMS: atom_id res chain seq x y z
N MET A 1 4.28 17.53 -40.53
CA MET A 1 3.44 16.91 -39.47
C MET A 1 3.70 15.40 -39.52
N ARG A 2 4.52 14.85 -38.64
CA ARG A 2 4.63 13.39 -38.46
C ARG A 2 3.33 12.95 -37.77
N LYS A 3 2.57 12.05 -38.41
CA LYS A 3 1.42 11.40 -37.79
C LYS A 3 1.87 10.76 -36.50
N ASP A 4 1.28 11.16 -35.37
CA ASP A 4 1.49 10.50 -34.07
C ASP A 4 0.99 9.06 -34.20
N ILE A 5 1.91 8.12 -34.30
CA ILE A 5 1.59 6.70 -34.38
C ILE A 5 1.28 6.27 -32.94
N ALA A 6 0.01 6.00 -32.66
CA ALA A 6 -0.39 5.39 -31.41
C ALA A 6 0.29 4.00 -31.29
N MET A 7 1.03 3.80 -30.21
CA MET A 7 1.66 2.51 -29.93
C MET A 7 0.74 1.66 -29.08
N ARG A 8 0.76 0.34 -29.29
CA ARG A 8 0.00 -0.63 -28.54
C ARG A 8 0.93 -1.46 -27.68
N TYR A 9 0.62 -1.57 -26.40
CA TYR A 9 1.36 -2.37 -25.42
C TYR A 9 0.41 -3.32 -24.70
N LEU A 10 0.89 -4.49 -24.31
CA LEU A 10 0.20 -5.39 -23.38
C LEU A 10 0.81 -5.16 -21.99
N LEU A 11 0.11 -4.44 -21.13
CA LEU A 11 0.61 -3.99 -19.84
C LEU A 11 -0.31 -4.42 -18.70
N THR A 12 0.27 -4.64 -17.52
CA THR A 12 -0.46 -4.67 -16.25
C THR A 12 -0.90 -3.26 -15.86
N GLY A 13 -1.80 -3.12 -14.86
CA GLY A 13 -2.15 -1.82 -14.32
C GLY A 13 -0.93 -1.08 -13.76
N ASN A 14 -0.04 -1.79 -13.05
CA ASN A 14 1.19 -1.22 -12.50
C ASN A 14 2.14 -0.72 -13.60
N GLU A 15 2.36 -1.51 -14.65
CA GLU A 15 3.17 -1.10 -15.80
C GLU A 15 2.56 0.11 -16.53
N ALA A 16 1.23 0.15 -16.64
CA ALA A 16 0.51 1.24 -17.30
C ALA A 16 0.63 2.57 -16.53
N ILE A 17 0.50 2.54 -15.19
CA ILE A 17 0.75 3.72 -14.33
C ILE A 17 2.17 4.24 -14.51
N ALA A 18 3.19 3.35 -14.46
CA ALA A 18 4.59 3.75 -14.60
C ALA A 18 4.87 4.40 -15.97
N LEU A 19 4.38 3.80 -17.05
CA LEU A 19 4.51 4.36 -18.40
C LEU A 19 3.78 5.71 -18.53
N ALA A 20 2.57 5.80 -18.00
CA ALA A 20 1.78 7.03 -18.04
C ALA A 20 2.43 8.16 -17.23
N PHE A 21 3.00 7.86 -16.07
CA PHE A 21 3.74 8.82 -15.27
C PHE A 21 4.92 9.41 -16.06
N TYR A 22 5.71 8.56 -16.69
CA TYR A 22 6.81 8.99 -17.57
C TYR A 22 6.33 9.86 -18.74
N ILE A 23 5.31 9.41 -19.49
CA ILE A 23 4.79 10.13 -20.67
C ILE A 23 4.19 11.48 -20.28
N ASN A 24 3.56 11.58 -19.13
CA ASN A 24 2.98 12.82 -18.64
C ASN A 24 3.98 13.74 -17.91
N GLY A 25 5.30 13.50 -18.05
CA GLY A 25 6.33 14.38 -17.49
C GLY A 25 6.46 14.30 -15.97
N GLY A 26 6.13 13.15 -15.37
CA GLY A 26 6.47 12.86 -14.00
C GLY A 26 7.98 12.75 -13.82
N GLN A 27 8.52 13.29 -12.72
CA GLN A 27 9.97 13.38 -12.51
C GLN A 27 10.44 12.87 -11.14
N PHE A 28 9.55 12.80 -10.15
CA PHE A 28 9.89 12.31 -8.82
C PHE A 28 8.89 11.24 -8.35
N ALA A 29 9.39 10.08 -7.96
CA ALA A 29 8.59 8.97 -7.48
C ALA A 29 9.18 8.38 -6.21
N SER A 30 8.39 8.25 -5.16
CA SER A 30 8.80 7.66 -3.90
C SER A 30 7.73 6.70 -3.37
N GLY A 31 8.13 5.66 -2.64
CA GLY A 31 7.20 4.71 -2.04
C GLY A 31 7.89 3.72 -1.12
N TYR A 32 7.09 2.92 -0.42
CA TYR A 32 7.56 1.77 0.33
C TYR A 32 7.03 0.47 -0.31
N PRO A 33 7.85 -0.59 -0.38
CA PRO A 33 7.43 -1.84 -1.01
C PRO A 33 6.19 -2.45 -0.35
N GLY A 34 5.11 -2.64 -1.11
CA GLY A 34 3.84 -3.19 -0.62
C GLY A 34 3.02 -3.79 -1.76
N THR A 35 2.85 -5.13 -1.78
CA THR A 35 1.98 -5.80 -2.75
C THR A 35 0.52 -5.37 -2.52
N PRO A 36 -0.22 -4.91 -3.58
CA PRO A 36 0.05 -5.16 -5.00
C PRO A 36 0.67 -3.99 -5.79
N SER A 37 1.17 -2.91 -5.18
CA SER A 37 1.64 -1.69 -5.89
C SER A 37 3.16 -1.61 -6.11
N THR A 38 3.94 -2.53 -5.56
CA THR A 38 5.41 -2.51 -5.58
C THR A 38 5.98 -2.33 -6.99
N GLU A 39 5.42 -3.02 -7.98
CA GLU A 39 5.91 -3.05 -9.35
C GLU A 39 5.79 -1.70 -10.07
N ILE A 40 5.02 -0.74 -9.57
CA ILE A 40 4.95 0.61 -10.16
C ILE A 40 6.33 1.25 -10.09
N LEU A 41 6.95 1.31 -8.90
CA LEU A 41 8.29 1.89 -8.73
C LEU A 41 9.37 1.06 -9.42
N GLU A 42 9.28 -0.27 -9.35
CA GLU A 42 10.20 -1.15 -10.08
C GLU A 42 10.18 -0.89 -11.59
N ASN A 43 9.00 -0.63 -12.18
CA ASN A 43 8.89 -0.28 -13.59
C ASN A 43 9.38 1.13 -13.91
N LEU A 44 9.36 2.06 -12.97
CA LEU A 44 9.90 3.41 -13.16
C LEU A 44 11.42 3.43 -13.33
N THR A 45 12.14 2.43 -12.81
CA THR A 45 13.59 2.29 -13.01
C THR A 45 13.99 2.22 -14.50
N LYS A 46 13.08 1.78 -15.38
CA LYS A 46 13.27 1.79 -16.83
C LYS A 46 13.47 3.20 -17.40
N TYR A 47 13.10 4.23 -16.64
CA TYR A 47 13.13 5.65 -17.03
C TYR A 47 14.06 6.49 -16.12
N SER A 48 15.02 5.87 -15.43
CA SER A 48 15.91 6.48 -14.43
C SER A 48 16.69 7.70 -14.94
N GLY A 49 16.93 7.80 -16.25
CA GLY A 49 17.54 9.01 -16.86
C GLY A 49 16.63 10.26 -16.86
N ASN A 50 15.34 10.11 -16.59
CA ASN A 50 14.33 11.18 -16.64
C ASN A 50 13.53 11.32 -15.34
N ILE A 51 13.49 10.27 -14.53
CA ILE A 51 12.70 10.18 -13.30
C ILE A 51 13.64 9.80 -12.17
N HIS A 52 13.64 10.58 -11.09
CA HIS A 52 14.19 10.13 -9.83
C HIS A 52 13.16 9.24 -9.15
N SER A 53 13.49 7.99 -8.92
CA SER A 53 12.65 7.04 -8.20
C SER A 53 13.41 6.42 -7.03
N GLU A 54 12.74 6.28 -5.89
CA GLU A 54 13.38 5.84 -4.65
C GLU A 54 12.48 4.95 -3.78
N TRP A 55 13.10 4.05 -3.01
CA TRP A 55 12.47 3.44 -1.86
C TRP A 55 12.67 4.34 -0.63
N ALA A 56 11.58 4.85 -0.09
CA ALA A 56 11.59 5.51 1.21
C ALA A 56 11.63 4.48 2.35
N PRO A 57 12.10 4.84 3.55
CA PRO A 57 12.07 3.92 4.69
C PRO A 57 10.66 3.59 5.16
N ASN A 58 9.67 4.47 4.93
CA ASN A 58 8.24 4.22 5.15
C ASN A 58 7.37 5.13 4.27
N GLU A 59 6.06 4.89 4.29
CA GLU A 59 5.09 5.60 3.44
C GLU A 59 4.91 7.06 3.83
N LYS A 60 5.06 7.41 5.12
CA LYS A 60 5.01 8.80 5.58
C LYS A 60 6.12 9.62 4.92
N VAL A 61 7.35 9.13 4.97
CA VAL A 61 8.51 9.77 4.33
C VAL A 61 8.34 9.81 2.81
N ALA A 62 7.78 8.77 2.19
CA ALA A 62 7.51 8.74 0.75
C ALA A 62 6.57 9.88 0.33
N VAL A 63 5.46 10.07 1.06
CA VAL A 63 4.50 11.16 0.77
C VAL A 63 5.13 12.53 1.03
N GLU A 64 5.84 12.72 2.13
CA GLU A 64 6.52 13.98 2.46
C GLU A 64 7.54 14.36 1.39
N SER A 65 8.34 13.41 0.90
CA SER A 65 9.30 13.61 -0.18
C SER A 65 8.60 14.01 -1.50
N ALA A 66 7.49 13.34 -1.84
CA ALA A 66 6.69 13.68 -3.02
C ALA A 66 6.03 15.07 -2.91
N ILE A 67 5.56 15.47 -1.72
CA ILE A 67 5.07 16.82 -1.43
C ILE A 67 6.20 17.84 -1.64
N GLY A 68 7.40 17.58 -1.10
CA GLY A 68 8.57 18.44 -1.28
C GLY A 68 8.92 18.62 -2.75
N ALA A 69 8.90 17.56 -3.55
CA ALA A 69 9.12 17.62 -5.00
C ALA A 69 8.04 18.45 -5.71
N SER A 70 6.77 18.28 -5.32
CA SER A 70 5.66 19.10 -5.83
C SER A 70 5.84 20.59 -5.51
N TYR A 71 6.22 20.94 -4.29
CA TYR A 71 6.50 22.33 -3.89
C TYR A 71 7.66 22.94 -4.68
N ALA A 72 8.65 22.13 -5.03
CA ALA A 72 9.76 22.55 -5.91
C ALA A 72 9.36 22.69 -7.40
N GLY A 73 8.11 22.43 -7.76
CA GLY A 73 7.62 22.59 -9.13
C GLY A 73 7.76 21.34 -10.00
N VAL A 74 7.89 20.18 -9.39
CA VAL A 74 8.10 18.89 -10.08
C VAL A 74 6.87 17.99 -9.92
N ARG A 75 6.33 17.45 -11.03
CA ARG A 75 5.27 16.43 -10.97
C ARG A 75 5.78 15.21 -10.23
N SER A 76 5.04 14.80 -9.21
CA SER A 76 5.46 13.73 -8.30
C SER A 76 4.37 12.69 -8.08
N ILE A 77 4.82 11.49 -7.65
CA ILE A 77 3.94 10.38 -7.29
C ILE A 77 4.45 9.70 -6.02
N ALA A 78 3.53 9.42 -5.09
CA ALA A 78 3.77 8.55 -3.94
C ALA A 78 3.00 7.25 -4.12
N VAL A 79 3.66 6.09 -3.91
CA VAL A 79 3.08 4.77 -4.18
C VAL A 79 3.08 3.93 -2.92
N MET A 80 1.92 3.37 -2.58
CA MET A 80 1.79 2.53 -1.39
C MET A 80 0.63 1.54 -1.48
N LYS A 81 0.70 0.51 -0.65
CA LYS A 81 -0.38 -0.40 -0.33
C LYS A 81 -1.43 0.30 0.55
N HIS A 82 -2.65 -0.25 0.62
CA HIS A 82 -3.74 0.34 1.42
C HIS A 82 -3.35 0.63 2.88
N VAL A 83 -2.67 -0.29 3.56
CA VAL A 83 -2.22 -0.07 4.95
C VAL A 83 -1.14 0.99 5.09
N GLY A 84 -0.39 1.28 4.02
CA GLY A 84 0.60 2.36 3.99
C GLY A 84 -0.03 3.74 4.08
N VAL A 85 -1.28 3.89 3.61
CA VAL A 85 -2.05 5.14 3.78
C VAL A 85 -2.26 5.46 5.26
N ASN A 86 -2.40 4.44 6.12
CA ASN A 86 -2.49 4.64 7.57
C ASN A 86 -1.20 5.26 8.14
N VAL A 87 -0.04 4.83 7.64
CA VAL A 87 1.27 5.36 8.05
C VAL A 87 1.47 6.79 7.56
N ALA A 88 0.99 7.10 6.35
CA ALA A 88 1.10 8.41 5.69
C ALA A 88 -0.09 9.35 5.97
N ALA A 89 -1.01 9.00 6.85
CA ALA A 89 -2.26 9.75 7.04
C ALA A 89 -2.02 11.22 7.38
N ASP A 90 -1.13 11.53 8.32
CA ASP A 90 -0.87 12.90 8.78
C ASP A 90 -0.45 13.86 7.65
N PRO A 91 0.61 13.59 6.86
CA PRO A 91 0.94 14.45 5.73
C PRO A 91 -0.13 14.46 4.63
N ILE A 92 -0.88 13.37 4.41
CA ILE A 92 -1.98 13.31 3.45
C ILE A 92 -3.10 14.28 3.83
N PHE A 93 -3.54 14.28 5.08
CA PHE A 93 -4.58 15.20 5.56
C PHE A 93 -4.12 16.65 5.51
N THR A 94 -2.87 16.93 5.88
CA THR A 94 -2.32 18.29 5.91
C THR A 94 -2.12 18.87 4.51
N VAL A 95 -1.62 18.08 3.54
CA VAL A 95 -1.40 18.57 2.17
C VAL A 95 -2.72 18.85 1.43
N ALA A 96 -3.83 18.27 1.83
CA ALA A 96 -5.15 18.63 1.30
C ALA A 96 -5.50 20.11 1.60
N TYR A 97 -5.09 20.62 2.75
CA TYR A 97 -5.26 22.02 3.13
C TYR A 97 -4.25 22.94 2.46
N THR A 98 -2.95 22.64 2.62
CA THR A 98 -1.88 23.50 2.07
C THR A 98 -1.86 23.50 0.55
N GLY A 99 -2.39 22.45 -0.05
CA GLY A 99 -2.36 22.24 -1.50
C GLY A 99 -0.96 21.92 -2.00
N ILE A 100 -0.81 22.03 -3.31
CA ILE A 100 0.41 21.65 -4.05
C ILE A 100 0.81 22.76 -5.02
N ASN A 101 2.04 22.69 -5.55
CA ASN A 101 2.50 23.58 -6.62
C ASN A 101 2.46 22.85 -7.99
N ALA A 102 3.26 21.80 -8.17
CA ALA A 102 3.13 20.90 -9.32
C ALA A 102 2.26 19.69 -8.97
N GLY A 103 1.73 19.00 -9.96
CA GLY A 103 0.83 17.88 -9.78
C GLY A 103 1.38 16.78 -8.88
N LEU A 104 0.61 16.35 -7.89
CA LEU A 104 0.92 15.26 -6.97
C LEU A 104 -0.16 14.17 -7.07
N ILE A 105 0.26 12.95 -7.38
CA ILE A 105 -0.60 11.77 -7.38
C ILE A 105 -0.20 10.87 -6.21
N ILE A 106 -1.19 10.38 -5.47
CA ILE A 106 -1.01 9.37 -4.43
C ILE A 106 -1.68 8.08 -4.91
N ILE A 107 -0.89 7.04 -5.14
CA ILE A 107 -1.40 5.71 -5.48
C ILE A 107 -1.63 4.94 -4.19
N THR A 108 -2.85 4.44 -4.02
CA THR A 108 -3.19 3.46 -3.01
C THR A 108 -3.68 2.18 -3.68
N ALA A 109 -3.16 1.02 -3.26
CA ALA A 109 -3.58 -0.26 -3.80
C ALA A 109 -4.23 -1.11 -2.72
N ASP A 110 -5.54 -1.28 -2.85
CA ASP A 110 -6.36 -2.08 -1.95
C ASP A 110 -6.30 -3.57 -2.33
N ASP A 111 -6.52 -4.43 -1.34
CA ASP A 111 -6.42 -5.89 -1.49
C ASP A 111 -7.71 -6.60 -1.06
N PRO A 112 -8.83 -6.41 -1.81
CA PRO A 112 -10.06 -7.14 -1.57
C PRO A 112 -9.81 -8.65 -1.62
N GLY A 113 -10.30 -9.40 -0.62
CA GLY A 113 -10.06 -10.82 -0.48
C GLY A 113 -8.79 -11.18 0.28
N ILE A 114 -8.02 -10.22 0.78
CA ILE A 114 -6.83 -10.43 1.65
C ILE A 114 -5.82 -11.40 1.01
N HIS A 115 -5.50 -11.22 -0.29
CA HIS A 115 -4.57 -12.10 -1.01
C HIS A 115 -3.15 -12.06 -0.44
N SER A 116 -2.71 -10.87 0.06
CA SER A 116 -1.37 -10.69 0.64
C SER A 116 -1.35 -9.66 1.78
N SER A 117 -2.45 -9.52 2.52
CA SER A 117 -2.63 -8.48 3.54
C SER A 117 -3.04 -9.07 4.89
N GLN A 118 -2.88 -8.30 5.95
CA GLN A 118 -3.36 -8.64 7.30
C GLN A 118 -4.83 -8.25 7.54
N ASN A 119 -5.39 -7.38 6.72
CA ASN A 119 -6.79 -6.94 6.80
C ASN A 119 -7.30 -6.54 5.41
N GLU A 120 -8.60 -6.34 5.29
CA GLU A 120 -9.23 -5.55 4.23
C GLU A 120 -9.40 -4.11 4.70
N GLN A 121 -9.18 -3.16 3.79
CA GLN A 121 -9.37 -1.74 4.07
C GLN A 121 -9.82 -1.05 2.79
N ASP A 122 -10.86 -0.23 2.90
CA ASP A 122 -11.39 0.55 1.79
C ASP A 122 -10.87 1.98 1.84
N ASN A 123 -9.86 2.28 1.03
CA ASN A 123 -9.22 3.59 1.06
C ASN A 123 -10.02 4.71 0.39
N ARG A 124 -11.20 4.41 -0.14
CA ARG A 124 -12.16 5.45 -0.57
C ARG A 124 -12.59 6.33 0.61
N HIS A 125 -12.65 5.75 1.83
CA HIS A 125 -12.92 6.50 3.06
C HIS A 125 -11.80 7.48 3.39
N TYR A 126 -10.53 7.15 3.12
CA TYR A 126 -9.42 8.09 3.28
C TYR A 126 -9.56 9.30 2.35
N ALA A 127 -9.88 9.07 1.08
CA ALA A 127 -10.12 10.15 0.12
C ALA A 127 -11.21 11.11 0.61
N LYS A 128 -12.36 10.55 1.05
CA LYS A 128 -13.48 11.32 1.59
C LYS A 128 -13.09 12.08 2.86
N SER A 129 -12.43 11.42 3.80
CA SER A 129 -12.04 12.03 5.09
C SER A 129 -10.96 13.10 4.94
N ALA A 130 -9.93 12.85 4.09
CA ALA A 130 -8.88 13.80 3.78
C ALA A 130 -9.31 14.88 2.77
N LYS A 131 -10.52 14.76 2.16
CA LYS A 131 -11.04 15.71 1.17
C LYS A 131 -10.18 15.80 -0.10
N ILE A 132 -9.68 14.66 -0.56
CA ILE A 132 -8.81 14.53 -1.74
C ILE A 132 -9.55 13.78 -2.85
N PRO A 133 -9.65 14.33 -4.08
CA PRO A 133 -10.28 13.65 -5.21
C PRO A 133 -9.66 12.29 -5.49
N MET A 134 -10.49 11.29 -5.87
CA MET A 134 -10.04 9.92 -6.12
C MET A 134 -10.58 9.34 -7.40
N PHE A 135 -9.67 8.87 -8.27
CA PHE A 135 -9.97 8.03 -9.43
C PHE A 135 -9.88 6.54 -9.09
N GLU A 136 -10.71 5.74 -9.78
CA GLU A 136 -10.71 4.29 -9.64
C GLU A 136 -10.78 3.61 -11.03
N PRO A 137 -9.63 3.17 -11.60
CA PRO A 137 -9.59 2.54 -12.91
C PRO A 137 -10.07 1.09 -12.89
N ALA A 138 -10.65 0.63 -14.00
CA ALA A 138 -11.16 -0.72 -14.19
C ALA A 138 -10.21 -1.65 -14.96
N ASN A 139 -9.20 -1.12 -15.63
CA ASN A 139 -8.27 -1.87 -16.49
C ASN A 139 -6.98 -1.07 -16.73
N SER A 140 -6.01 -1.67 -17.42
CA SER A 140 -4.70 -1.04 -17.67
C SER A 140 -4.80 0.21 -18.56
N GLN A 141 -5.76 0.28 -19.49
CA GLN A 141 -5.95 1.50 -20.29
C GLN A 141 -6.36 2.67 -19.40
N GLU A 142 -7.31 2.46 -18.50
CA GLU A 142 -7.75 3.49 -17.56
C GLU A 142 -6.66 3.84 -16.54
N CYS A 143 -5.86 2.87 -16.11
CA CYS A 143 -4.66 3.16 -15.31
C CYS A 143 -3.76 4.16 -16.04
N PHE A 144 -3.56 3.97 -17.35
CA PHE A 144 -2.77 4.89 -18.17
C PHE A 144 -3.43 6.27 -18.32
N ASP A 145 -4.71 6.31 -18.66
CA ASP A 145 -5.42 7.56 -18.96
C ASP A 145 -5.62 8.41 -17.69
N PHE A 146 -5.89 7.76 -16.55
CA PHE A 146 -6.20 8.47 -15.30
C PHE A 146 -4.99 9.15 -14.68
N VAL A 147 -3.76 8.76 -14.99
CA VAL A 147 -2.57 9.54 -14.59
C VAL A 147 -2.61 10.93 -15.22
N ASN A 148 -2.96 11.04 -16.52
CA ASN A 148 -3.11 12.33 -17.18
C ASN A 148 -4.28 13.15 -16.59
N HIS A 149 -5.41 12.49 -16.34
CA HIS A 149 -6.57 13.15 -15.73
C HIS A 149 -6.26 13.63 -14.31
N ALA A 150 -5.57 12.81 -13.51
CA ALA A 150 -5.18 13.14 -12.15
C ALA A 150 -4.21 14.34 -12.12
N PHE A 151 -3.20 14.39 -12.99
CA PHE A 151 -2.32 15.57 -13.06
C PHE A 151 -3.07 16.84 -13.47
N LYS A 152 -3.96 16.75 -14.47
CA LYS A 152 -4.77 17.92 -14.87
C LYS A 152 -5.64 18.42 -13.73
N LEU A 153 -6.35 17.51 -13.04
CA LEU A 153 -7.19 17.85 -11.91
C LEU A 153 -6.37 18.42 -10.74
N SER A 154 -5.25 17.76 -10.44
CA SER A 154 -4.32 18.16 -9.38
C SER A 154 -3.80 19.58 -9.59
N GLU A 155 -3.32 19.91 -10.78
CA GLU A 155 -2.77 21.23 -11.11
C GLU A 155 -3.85 22.31 -11.22
N GLN A 156 -5.02 21.97 -11.78
CA GLN A 156 -6.14 22.91 -11.90
C GLN A 156 -6.64 23.39 -10.55
N TYR A 157 -6.77 22.47 -9.59
CA TYR A 157 -7.32 22.78 -8.27
C TYR A 157 -6.24 22.95 -7.20
N GLN A 158 -4.97 22.73 -7.55
CA GLN A 158 -3.84 22.75 -6.61
C GLN A 158 -4.10 21.81 -5.40
N LEU A 159 -4.55 20.60 -5.68
CA LEU A 159 -4.81 19.54 -4.70
C LEU A 159 -4.07 18.27 -5.10
N PRO A 160 -3.61 17.46 -4.15
CA PRO A 160 -3.22 16.09 -4.47
C PRO A 160 -4.43 15.31 -5.01
N VAL A 161 -4.18 14.24 -5.76
CA VAL A 161 -5.23 13.36 -6.28
C VAL A 161 -4.86 11.92 -6.00
N PHE A 162 -5.81 11.14 -5.46
CA PHE A 162 -5.66 9.70 -5.33
C PHE A 162 -5.98 8.98 -6.65
N ILE A 163 -5.23 7.91 -6.93
CA ILE A 163 -5.66 6.83 -7.82
C ILE A 163 -5.71 5.56 -6.98
N ARG A 164 -6.91 4.99 -6.83
CA ARG A 164 -7.14 3.74 -6.12
C ARG A 164 -7.09 2.57 -7.08
N LEU A 165 -6.18 1.64 -6.83
CA LEU A 165 -6.07 0.38 -7.54
C LEU A 165 -6.59 -0.75 -6.65
N THR A 166 -6.96 -1.88 -7.27
CA THR A 166 -7.17 -3.14 -6.55
C THR A 166 -6.19 -4.19 -7.07
N THR A 167 -5.98 -5.27 -6.31
CA THR A 167 -5.05 -6.36 -6.69
C THR A 167 -5.29 -6.84 -8.12
N ARG A 168 -6.56 -6.98 -8.54
CA ARG A 168 -6.90 -7.40 -9.91
C ARG A 168 -6.42 -6.41 -10.94
N VAL A 169 -6.69 -5.13 -10.75
CA VAL A 169 -6.28 -4.08 -11.69
C VAL A 169 -4.76 -3.97 -11.75
N CYS A 170 -4.07 -4.05 -10.60
CA CYS A 170 -2.61 -4.00 -10.54
C CYS A 170 -1.93 -5.05 -11.44
N HIS A 171 -2.43 -6.29 -11.41
CA HIS A 171 -1.74 -7.44 -12.00
C HIS A 171 -2.37 -7.97 -13.30
N SER A 172 -3.62 -7.61 -13.62
CA SER A 172 -4.25 -8.02 -14.89
C SER A 172 -3.67 -7.25 -16.07
N LYS A 173 -3.43 -7.97 -17.17
CA LYS A 173 -2.90 -7.38 -18.41
C LYS A 173 -4.02 -7.06 -19.38
N SER A 174 -3.97 -5.88 -19.96
CA SER A 174 -4.80 -5.49 -21.10
C SER A 174 -4.03 -4.64 -22.11
N ILE A 175 -4.62 -4.45 -23.29
CA ILE A 175 -4.01 -3.61 -24.32
C ILE A 175 -4.13 -2.15 -23.89
N VAL A 176 -2.99 -1.44 -23.91
CA VAL A 176 -2.89 -0.01 -23.66
C VAL A 176 -2.45 0.68 -24.96
N ILE A 177 -3.25 1.65 -25.40
CA ILE A 177 -2.97 2.50 -26.54
C ILE A 177 -2.43 3.82 -26.03
N THR A 178 -1.22 4.19 -26.44
CA THR A 178 -0.55 5.41 -25.99
C THR A 178 -0.49 6.43 -27.10
N SER A 179 -0.58 7.71 -26.76
CA SER A 179 -0.16 8.82 -27.62
C SER A 179 1.22 9.31 -27.15
N LYS A 180 2.08 9.70 -28.10
CA LYS A 180 3.37 10.28 -27.75
C LYS A 180 3.18 11.72 -27.26
N HIS A 181 3.15 11.93 -25.98
CA HIS A 181 3.26 13.25 -25.39
C HIS A 181 4.33 13.24 -24.29
N HIS A 182 5.53 13.65 -24.61
CA HIS A 182 6.51 14.07 -23.61
C HIS A 182 6.23 15.54 -23.27
N ARG A 183 5.70 15.79 -22.12
CA ARG A 183 5.50 17.12 -21.61
C ARG A 183 6.37 17.32 -20.37
N SER A 184 7.55 17.88 -20.53
CA SER A 184 8.29 18.41 -19.38
C SER A 184 7.56 19.64 -18.87
N ILE A 185 7.15 19.63 -17.62
CA ILE A 185 6.59 20.81 -16.95
C ILE A 185 7.60 21.16 -15.86
N HIS A 186 8.16 22.35 -15.95
CA HIS A 186 8.95 22.95 -14.88
C HIS A 186 8.17 24.17 -14.38
N LEU A 187 7.63 24.06 -13.19
CA LEU A 187 7.07 25.19 -12.49
C LEU A 187 8.14 25.81 -11.58
N SER A 188 8.02 27.10 -11.29
CA SER A 188 8.91 27.75 -10.33
C SER A 188 8.57 27.32 -8.90
N ILE A 189 9.54 27.39 -8.00
CA ILE A 189 9.30 27.20 -6.58
C ILE A 189 8.33 28.29 -6.09
N ASP A 190 7.19 27.87 -5.53
CA ASP A 190 6.24 28.76 -4.87
C ASP A 190 6.62 28.90 -3.38
N LYS A 191 6.83 30.14 -2.94
CA LYS A 191 7.12 30.50 -1.53
C LYS A 191 5.89 31.08 -0.83
N SER A 192 4.70 30.62 -1.22
CA SER A 192 3.44 31.10 -0.63
C SER A 192 3.32 30.69 0.84
N SER A 193 2.76 31.60 1.63
CA SER A 193 2.43 31.37 3.05
C SER A 193 1.38 30.25 3.25
N ARG A 194 0.68 29.84 2.19
CA ARG A 194 -0.28 28.72 2.24
C ARG A 194 0.35 27.39 2.66
N PHE A 195 1.67 27.24 2.44
CA PHE A 195 2.40 26.02 2.82
C PHE A 195 2.79 25.98 4.32
N ASP A 196 2.40 26.99 5.08
CA ASP A 196 2.58 27.05 6.54
C ASP A 196 1.21 26.91 7.23
N PRO A 197 0.81 25.71 7.69
CA PRO A 197 -0.53 25.45 8.21
C PRO A 197 -0.71 25.92 9.66
N ILE A 198 -0.49 27.20 9.93
CA ILE A 198 -0.86 27.80 11.22
C ILE A 198 -2.37 28.03 11.29
N PRO A 199 -3.00 28.08 12.49
CA PRO A 199 -4.46 28.11 12.65
C PRO A 199 -5.16 29.20 11.83
N SER A 200 -4.64 30.41 11.80
CA SER A 200 -5.23 31.54 11.07
C SER A 200 -5.23 31.36 9.55
N ILE A 201 -4.27 30.63 9.01
CA ILE A 201 -4.18 30.29 7.58
C ILE A 201 -5.04 29.05 7.30
N SER A 202 -4.96 28.03 8.15
CA SER A 202 -5.66 26.75 7.96
C SER A 202 -7.19 26.90 7.88
N ILE A 203 -7.79 27.86 8.62
CA ILE A 203 -9.22 28.13 8.53
C ILE A 203 -9.61 28.54 7.11
N LYS A 204 -8.86 29.46 6.50
CA LYS A 204 -9.12 29.94 5.13
C LYS A 204 -8.84 28.86 4.09
N LEU A 205 -7.82 28.06 4.32
CA LEU A 205 -7.49 26.93 3.44
C LEU A 205 -8.59 25.86 3.46
N HIS A 206 -9.19 25.60 4.63
CA HIS A 206 -10.31 24.69 4.76
C HIS A 206 -11.54 25.19 3.97
N GLU A 207 -11.92 26.43 4.14
CA GLU A 207 -13.00 27.05 3.36
C GLU A 207 -12.76 26.93 1.84
N SER A 208 -11.54 27.27 1.41
CA SER A 208 -11.14 27.13 0.00
C SER A 208 -11.21 25.66 -0.48
N LEU A 209 -10.81 24.70 0.35
CA LEU A 209 -10.87 23.27 0.03
C LEU A 209 -12.31 22.80 -0.19
N GLU A 210 -13.25 23.19 0.67
CA GLU A 210 -14.67 22.86 0.52
C GLU A 210 -15.25 23.43 -0.80
N HIS A 211 -14.92 24.67 -1.13
CA HIS A 211 -15.35 25.27 -2.41
C HIS A 211 -14.78 24.53 -3.62
N LYS A 212 -13.48 24.15 -3.58
CA LYS A 212 -12.87 23.34 -4.64
C LYS A 212 -13.57 21.99 -4.83
N LEU A 213 -13.89 21.30 -3.74
CA LEU A 213 -14.60 20.02 -3.82
C LEU A 213 -16.00 20.15 -4.41
N LEU A 214 -16.73 21.20 -4.05
CA LEU A 214 -18.04 21.49 -4.65
C LEU A 214 -17.92 21.80 -6.14
N ASP A 215 -16.93 22.58 -6.55
CA ASP A 215 -16.69 22.87 -7.96
C ASP A 215 -16.31 21.60 -8.74
N ILE A 216 -15.43 20.76 -8.19
CA ILE A 216 -15.10 19.45 -8.78
C ILE A 216 -16.34 18.57 -8.90
N ALA A 217 -17.19 18.48 -7.87
CA ALA A 217 -18.42 17.68 -7.92
C ALA A 217 -19.40 18.15 -9.00
N ASN A 218 -19.52 19.47 -9.18
CA ASN A 218 -20.42 20.07 -10.17
C ASN A 218 -19.90 19.97 -11.61
N SER A 219 -18.58 20.08 -11.79
CA SER A 219 -17.89 20.00 -13.09
C SER A 219 -17.41 18.58 -13.45
N ASN A 220 -17.59 17.60 -12.56
CA ASN A 220 -17.10 16.24 -12.75
C ASN A 220 -17.73 15.61 -14.00
N SER A 221 -16.91 15.44 -15.03
CA SER A 221 -17.22 14.77 -16.29
C SER A 221 -16.52 13.41 -16.44
N TYR A 222 -15.82 12.94 -15.39
CA TYR A 222 -15.09 11.68 -15.39
C TYR A 222 -16.02 10.50 -15.06
N TYR A 223 -16.88 10.17 -16.00
CA TYR A 223 -17.78 9.02 -15.94
C TYR A 223 -18.05 8.48 -17.35
N CYS A 224 -18.58 7.28 -17.43
CA CYS A 224 -19.12 6.70 -18.67
C CYS A 224 -20.58 6.33 -18.43
N GLU A 225 -21.49 6.76 -19.31
CA GLU A 225 -22.91 6.43 -19.28
C GLU A 225 -23.28 5.54 -20.46
N GLU A 226 -23.81 4.37 -20.18
CA GLU A 226 -24.35 3.44 -21.15
C GLU A 226 -25.85 3.31 -20.94
N LEU A 227 -26.65 3.94 -21.80
CA LEU A 227 -28.09 3.89 -21.70
C LEU A 227 -28.66 2.78 -22.59
N THR A 228 -29.63 2.07 -22.05
CA THR A 228 -30.44 1.07 -22.77
C THR A 228 -31.93 1.36 -22.56
N ASN A 229 -32.80 0.56 -23.18
CA ASN A 229 -34.24 0.64 -22.93
C ASN A 229 -34.66 -0.04 -21.62
N SER A 230 -33.73 -0.52 -20.84
CA SER A 230 -33.98 -1.13 -19.53
C SER A 230 -34.49 -0.09 -18.53
N GLN A 231 -35.34 -0.52 -17.63
CA GLN A 231 -35.76 0.29 -16.48
C GLN A 231 -34.87 0.08 -15.24
N ILE A 232 -33.80 -0.72 -15.40
CA ILE A 232 -32.80 -1.01 -14.38
C ILE A 232 -31.54 -0.21 -14.69
N GLY A 233 -31.10 0.59 -13.74
CA GLY A 233 -29.81 1.27 -13.76
C GLY A 233 -28.84 0.71 -12.73
N ILE A 234 -27.59 0.54 -13.12
CA ILE A 234 -26.50 0.15 -12.23
C ILE A 234 -25.47 1.28 -12.15
N ILE A 235 -25.14 1.73 -10.95
CA ILE A 235 -24.01 2.63 -10.70
C ILE A 235 -22.85 1.77 -10.17
N THR A 236 -21.65 1.95 -10.73
CA THR A 236 -20.48 1.12 -10.43
C THR A 236 -19.18 1.87 -10.67
N SER A 237 -18.05 1.33 -10.22
CA SER A 237 -16.71 1.87 -10.44
C SER A 237 -15.67 0.75 -10.56
N GLY A 238 -14.45 1.10 -10.95
CA GLY A 238 -13.30 0.22 -10.94
C GLY A 238 -13.56 -1.15 -11.57
N MET A 239 -12.99 -2.20 -10.96
CA MET A 239 -13.11 -3.58 -11.46
C MET A 239 -14.55 -4.10 -11.46
N SER A 240 -15.40 -3.61 -10.54
CA SER A 240 -16.82 -4.00 -10.47
C SER A 240 -17.57 -3.72 -11.77
N TYR A 241 -17.18 -2.66 -12.52
CA TYR A 241 -17.75 -2.37 -13.83
C TYR A 241 -17.55 -3.52 -14.83
N ASN A 242 -16.35 -4.13 -14.87
CA ASN A 242 -16.09 -5.25 -15.78
C ASN A 242 -16.96 -6.45 -15.44
N TYR A 243 -17.16 -6.74 -14.17
CA TYR A 243 -18.03 -7.83 -13.71
C TYR A 243 -19.49 -7.56 -14.05
N VAL A 244 -19.96 -6.30 -13.90
CA VAL A 244 -21.32 -5.90 -14.32
C VAL A 244 -21.49 -6.09 -15.83
N LYS A 245 -20.51 -5.69 -16.64
CA LYS A 245 -20.55 -5.89 -18.11
C LYS A 245 -20.58 -7.35 -18.49
N GLU A 246 -19.83 -8.20 -17.82
CA GLU A 246 -19.81 -9.64 -18.07
C GLU A 246 -21.15 -10.30 -17.73
N VAL A 247 -21.79 -9.89 -16.63
CA VAL A 247 -23.06 -10.49 -16.17
C VAL A 247 -24.27 -9.99 -16.97
N PHE A 248 -24.34 -8.69 -17.23
CA PHE A 248 -25.54 -8.04 -17.79
C PHE A 248 -25.40 -7.65 -19.26
N GLY A 249 -24.17 -7.54 -19.79
CA GLY A 249 -23.96 -7.07 -21.17
C GLY A 249 -24.59 -5.71 -21.41
N ASN A 250 -25.57 -5.67 -22.34
CA ASN A 250 -26.34 -4.49 -22.68
C ASN A 250 -27.79 -4.55 -22.18
N SER A 251 -28.11 -5.43 -21.24
CA SER A 251 -29.49 -5.61 -20.75
C SER A 251 -29.91 -4.58 -19.69
N VAL A 252 -28.98 -3.79 -19.16
CA VAL A 252 -29.18 -2.76 -18.14
C VAL A 252 -28.51 -1.45 -18.56
N SER A 253 -28.98 -0.33 -18.02
CA SER A 253 -28.26 0.95 -18.14
C SER A 253 -27.16 1.02 -17.08
N ILE A 254 -26.00 1.55 -17.42
CA ILE A 254 -24.83 1.62 -16.51
C ILE A 254 -24.33 3.06 -16.42
N LEU A 255 -24.12 3.54 -15.21
CA LEU A 255 -23.31 4.71 -14.92
C LEU A 255 -22.03 4.26 -14.24
N LYS A 256 -20.93 4.27 -14.96
CA LYS A 256 -19.59 4.00 -14.44
C LYS A 256 -18.97 5.30 -13.96
N LEU A 257 -18.57 5.34 -12.71
CA LEU A 257 -17.85 6.46 -12.11
C LEU A 257 -16.35 6.21 -12.22
N ASN A 258 -15.64 7.13 -12.87
CA ASN A 258 -14.17 7.08 -12.97
C ASN A 258 -13.52 7.91 -11.86
N LEU A 259 -14.04 9.13 -11.61
CA LEU A 259 -13.76 9.91 -10.41
C LEU A 259 -14.87 9.61 -9.38
N ILE A 260 -14.51 8.84 -8.34
CA ILE A 260 -15.46 8.33 -7.35
C ILE A 260 -15.65 9.29 -6.17
N PHE A 261 -14.72 10.21 -5.97
CA PHE A 261 -14.83 11.28 -4.99
C PHE A 261 -14.21 12.57 -5.52
N PRO A 262 -14.90 13.72 -5.41
CA PRO A 262 -16.33 13.83 -5.10
C PRO A 262 -17.21 13.33 -6.24
N LEU A 263 -18.43 12.84 -5.90
CA LEU A 263 -19.38 12.31 -6.88
C LEU A 263 -19.92 13.39 -7.82
N PRO A 264 -20.21 13.04 -9.09
CA PRO A 264 -20.92 13.93 -10.04
C PRO A 264 -22.42 13.99 -9.71
N ILE A 265 -22.78 14.75 -8.68
CA ILE A 265 -24.13 14.77 -8.08
C ILE A 265 -25.22 14.96 -9.12
N ASN A 266 -25.07 15.96 -10.01
CA ASN A 266 -26.05 16.28 -11.03
C ASN A 266 -26.24 15.11 -12.02
N LYS A 267 -25.13 14.45 -12.40
CA LYS A 267 -25.14 13.29 -13.30
C LYS A 267 -25.78 12.08 -12.65
N VAL A 268 -25.47 11.80 -11.41
CA VAL A 268 -26.10 10.71 -10.64
C VAL A 268 -27.62 10.92 -10.57
N LYS A 269 -28.08 12.12 -10.20
CA LYS A 269 -29.51 12.44 -10.18
C LYS A 269 -30.17 12.28 -11.55
N GLN A 270 -29.53 12.80 -12.62
CA GLN A 270 -30.03 12.69 -14.00
C GLN A 270 -30.11 11.23 -14.47
N PHE A 271 -29.11 10.40 -14.16
CA PHE A 271 -29.13 8.98 -14.50
C PHE A 271 -30.24 8.26 -13.76
N CYS A 272 -30.35 8.45 -12.45
CA CYS A 272 -31.33 7.77 -11.61
C CYS A 272 -32.76 8.15 -11.98
N SER A 273 -33.02 9.39 -12.38
CA SER A 273 -34.39 9.83 -12.79
C SER A 273 -34.92 9.12 -14.03
N LYS A 274 -34.05 8.52 -14.84
CA LYS A 274 -34.43 7.76 -16.05
C LYS A 274 -34.73 6.28 -15.77
N GLN A 275 -34.50 5.81 -14.55
CA GLN A 275 -34.57 4.39 -14.19
C GLN A 275 -35.62 4.16 -13.10
N LYS A 276 -36.29 3.00 -13.15
CA LYS A 276 -37.24 2.62 -12.09
C LYS A 276 -36.60 1.96 -10.90
N ARG A 277 -35.51 1.24 -11.13
CA ARG A 277 -34.75 0.54 -10.07
C ARG A 277 -33.27 0.86 -10.25
N ILE A 278 -32.65 1.29 -9.17
CA ILE A 278 -31.21 1.60 -9.11
C ILE A 278 -30.50 0.58 -8.24
N PHE A 279 -29.46 0.00 -8.78
CA PHE A 279 -28.55 -0.87 -8.06
C PHE A 279 -27.16 -0.24 -8.00
N ILE A 280 -26.47 -0.46 -6.88
CA ILE A 280 -25.07 -0.09 -6.70
C ILE A 280 -24.26 -1.38 -6.64
N VAL A 281 -23.25 -1.49 -7.52
CA VAL A 281 -22.33 -2.62 -7.53
C VAL A 281 -20.93 -2.09 -7.32
N GLU A 282 -20.40 -2.33 -6.14
CA GLU A 282 -19.06 -1.89 -5.70
C GLU A 282 -18.42 -2.92 -4.77
N GLU A 283 -17.09 -3.02 -4.77
CA GLU A 283 -16.35 -3.86 -3.83
C GLU A 283 -16.28 -3.21 -2.45
N LEU A 284 -16.06 -4.02 -1.41
CA LEU A 284 -15.89 -3.61 0.00
C LEU A 284 -17.09 -2.81 0.52
N ASP A 285 -16.86 -1.64 1.11
CA ASP A 285 -17.85 -0.86 1.84
C ASP A 285 -18.93 -0.22 0.95
N PRO A 286 -20.09 0.19 1.51
CA PRO A 286 -21.17 0.87 0.77
C PRO A 286 -20.86 2.34 0.48
N PHE A 287 -19.68 2.65 -0.07
CA PHE A 287 -19.19 4.02 -0.26
C PHE A 287 -20.02 4.82 -1.27
N ILE A 288 -20.28 4.25 -2.45
CA ILE A 288 -21.11 4.87 -3.49
C ILE A 288 -22.58 4.79 -3.08
N GLU A 289 -22.99 3.66 -2.52
CA GLU A 289 -24.37 3.43 -2.07
C GLU A 289 -24.80 4.47 -1.03
N GLU A 290 -24.02 4.69 0.01
CA GLU A 290 -24.30 5.68 1.04
C GLU A 290 -24.38 7.11 0.46
N ALA A 291 -23.47 7.44 -0.44
CA ALA A 291 -23.46 8.74 -1.08
C ALA A 291 -24.69 8.96 -1.98
N VAL A 292 -25.15 7.93 -2.70
CA VAL A 292 -26.37 7.98 -3.53
C VAL A 292 -27.61 8.05 -2.64
N LYS A 293 -27.68 7.27 -1.56
CA LYS A 293 -28.78 7.34 -0.57
C LYS A 293 -28.85 8.72 0.11
N ALA A 294 -27.72 9.35 0.40
CA ALA A 294 -27.67 10.70 0.95
C ALA A 294 -28.25 11.78 0.02
N LEU A 295 -28.33 11.51 -1.29
CA LEU A 295 -29.03 12.38 -2.26
C LEU A 295 -30.56 12.20 -2.27
N GLY A 296 -31.11 11.37 -1.40
CA GLY A 296 -32.53 11.02 -1.36
C GLY A 296 -32.96 10.00 -2.42
N ILE A 297 -32.03 9.29 -3.04
CA ILE A 297 -32.29 8.32 -4.10
C ILE A 297 -32.41 6.93 -3.47
N ASN A 298 -33.53 6.25 -3.72
CA ASN A 298 -33.69 4.87 -3.31
C ASN A 298 -32.87 3.95 -4.23
N CYS A 299 -31.90 3.25 -3.66
CA CYS A 299 -31.02 2.31 -4.35
C CYS A 299 -30.76 1.07 -3.51
N ILE A 300 -30.37 -0.01 -4.15
CA ILE A 300 -30.11 -1.32 -3.57
C ILE A 300 -28.65 -1.68 -3.86
N GLY A 301 -27.89 -2.09 -2.86
CA GLY A 301 -26.48 -2.45 -3.00
C GLY A 301 -26.09 -3.57 -2.07
N LYS A 302 -25.59 -3.26 -0.88
CA LYS A 302 -25.03 -4.23 0.08
C LYS A 302 -26.07 -5.17 0.70
N ASP A 303 -27.35 -4.90 0.52
CA ASP A 303 -28.41 -5.87 0.85
C ASP A 303 -28.30 -7.18 0.05
N TYR A 304 -27.68 -7.13 -1.14
CA TYR A 304 -27.49 -8.28 -2.03
C TYR A 304 -26.02 -8.69 -2.21
N ILE A 305 -25.09 -7.77 -2.04
CA ILE A 305 -23.66 -7.97 -2.26
C ILE A 305 -22.92 -7.74 -0.94
N LYS A 306 -22.13 -8.72 -0.50
CA LYS A 306 -21.36 -8.61 0.75
C LYS A 306 -20.40 -7.41 0.72
N CYS A 307 -20.15 -6.81 1.89
CA CYS A 307 -19.21 -5.71 2.08
C CYS A 307 -17.79 -6.17 2.45
N TYR A 308 -17.44 -7.39 2.13
CA TYR A 308 -16.12 -7.97 2.34
C TYR A 308 -15.76 -8.91 1.19
N SER A 309 -14.47 -9.17 1.04
CA SER A 309 -13.91 -10.03 0.01
C SER A 309 -14.01 -9.44 -1.42
N GLU A 310 -13.33 -10.08 -2.34
CA GLU A 310 -13.30 -9.69 -3.74
C GLU A 310 -14.62 -10.05 -4.44
N LEU A 311 -15.11 -9.15 -5.30
CA LEU A 311 -16.22 -9.46 -6.19
C LEU A 311 -15.75 -10.28 -7.40
N ASN A 312 -16.71 -10.97 -8.01
CA ASN A 312 -16.55 -11.65 -9.28
C ASN A 312 -17.91 -11.79 -9.99
N PRO A 313 -17.94 -12.16 -11.28
CA PRO A 313 -19.20 -12.32 -12.03
C PRO A 313 -20.17 -13.31 -11.42
N TYR A 314 -19.66 -14.39 -10.78
CA TYR A 314 -20.51 -15.39 -10.14
C TYR A 314 -21.26 -14.81 -8.94
N ILE A 315 -20.58 -14.06 -8.05
CA ILE A 315 -21.21 -13.41 -6.89
C ILE A 315 -22.30 -12.44 -7.35
N ILE A 316 -22.02 -11.62 -8.36
CA ILE A 316 -22.99 -10.67 -8.91
C ILE A 316 -24.16 -11.42 -9.52
N ARG A 317 -23.92 -12.46 -10.33
CA ARG A 317 -24.98 -13.28 -10.94
C ARG A 317 -25.89 -13.90 -9.89
N LYS A 318 -25.31 -14.50 -8.84
CA LYS A 318 -26.04 -15.10 -7.72
C LYS A 318 -26.89 -14.07 -6.96
N ALA A 319 -26.39 -12.85 -6.77
CA ALA A 319 -27.10 -11.77 -6.10
C ALA A 319 -28.36 -11.31 -6.87
N PHE A 320 -28.26 -11.21 -8.20
CA PHE A 320 -29.35 -10.69 -9.04
C PHE A 320 -30.23 -11.77 -9.66
N PHE A 321 -29.70 -12.98 -9.84
CA PHE A 321 -30.38 -14.13 -10.43
C PHE A 321 -30.21 -15.33 -9.49
N PRO A 322 -31.06 -15.48 -8.47
CA PRO A 322 -30.96 -16.59 -7.52
C PRO A 322 -31.30 -17.93 -8.20
N ILE A 323 -30.36 -18.45 -8.97
CA ILE A 323 -30.42 -19.81 -9.56
C ILE A 323 -29.66 -20.73 -8.59
N ILE A 324 -30.26 -21.88 -8.31
CA ILE A 324 -29.66 -22.95 -7.51
C ILE A 324 -28.56 -23.63 -8.36
N GLU A 325 -27.40 -23.02 -8.46
CA GLU A 325 -26.21 -23.70 -8.96
C GLU A 325 -25.33 -24.06 -7.77
N ASN A 326 -24.81 -25.30 -7.80
CA ASN A 326 -23.82 -25.76 -6.80
C ASN A 326 -22.65 -24.80 -6.81
N GLU A 327 -22.27 -24.30 -5.63
CA GLU A 327 -21.08 -23.46 -5.50
C GLU A 327 -19.89 -24.23 -6.09
N PRO A 328 -19.10 -23.60 -6.98
CA PRO A 328 -17.84 -24.19 -7.34
C PRO A 328 -17.05 -24.37 -6.04
N SER A 329 -16.77 -25.60 -5.66
CA SER A 329 -16.00 -25.89 -4.46
C SER A 329 -14.66 -25.18 -4.62
N SER A 330 -14.45 -24.13 -3.83
CA SER A 330 -13.13 -23.52 -3.68
C SER A 330 -12.26 -24.48 -2.86
N ASN A 331 -11.91 -25.62 -3.46
CA ASN A 331 -10.82 -26.44 -2.96
C ASN A 331 -9.53 -25.65 -3.21
N VAL A 332 -9.27 -24.64 -2.39
CA VAL A 332 -7.90 -24.17 -2.21
C VAL A 332 -7.18 -25.34 -1.54
N PRO A 333 -6.24 -26.01 -2.22
CA PRO A 333 -5.52 -27.11 -1.59
C PRO A 333 -4.85 -26.53 -0.34
N ALA A 334 -5.09 -27.15 0.82
CA ALA A 334 -4.31 -26.85 2.00
C ALA A 334 -2.84 -27.11 1.64
N THR A 335 -2.07 -26.04 1.44
CA THR A 335 -0.65 -26.17 1.11
C THR A 335 0.05 -26.75 2.34
N THR A 336 0.39 -28.03 2.27
CA THR A 336 1.22 -28.76 3.26
C THR A 336 2.70 -28.37 3.18
N SER A 337 3.05 -27.30 2.45
CA SER A 337 4.41 -26.83 2.31
C SER A 337 4.91 -26.23 3.64
N LYS A 338 6.18 -26.47 3.94
CA LYS A 338 6.85 -25.79 5.07
C LYS A 338 6.67 -24.28 4.94
N PRO A 339 6.41 -23.57 6.05
CA PRO A 339 6.09 -22.14 6.02
C PRO A 339 7.22 -21.25 5.49
N PHE A 340 8.49 -21.71 5.55
CA PHE A 340 9.65 -20.95 5.08
C PHE A 340 10.31 -21.60 3.87
N CYS A 341 10.98 -20.79 3.06
CA CYS A 341 11.74 -21.25 1.89
C CYS A 341 12.80 -22.29 2.27
N PRO A 342 13.13 -23.25 1.38
CA PRO A 342 14.25 -24.16 1.60
C PRO A 342 15.57 -23.41 1.85
N GLY A 343 16.32 -23.81 2.87
CA GLY A 343 17.59 -23.17 3.25
C GLY A 343 17.47 -21.81 3.95
N CYS A 344 16.27 -21.28 4.16
CA CYS A 344 16.08 -20.04 4.91
C CYS A 344 16.43 -20.23 6.38
N PHE A 345 17.16 -19.28 6.97
CA PHE A 345 17.57 -19.34 8.38
C PHE A 345 16.37 -19.31 9.35
N TYR A 346 15.20 -18.82 8.93
CA TYR A 346 14.00 -18.88 9.76
C TYR A 346 13.63 -20.31 10.17
N ASN A 347 13.97 -21.31 9.35
CA ASN A 347 13.74 -22.72 9.72
C ASN A 347 14.55 -23.11 10.98
N THR A 348 15.82 -22.69 11.07
CA THR A 348 16.68 -22.95 12.24
C THR A 348 16.29 -22.07 13.42
N PHE A 349 16.16 -20.78 13.19
CA PHE A 349 15.87 -19.79 14.23
C PHE A 349 14.55 -20.09 14.95
N PHE A 350 13.45 -20.26 14.21
CA PHE A 350 12.14 -20.53 14.81
C PHE A 350 12.03 -21.97 15.35
N GLY A 351 12.80 -22.91 14.79
CA GLY A 351 12.93 -24.24 15.35
C GLY A 351 13.55 -24.24 16.74
N VAL A 352 14.50 -23.33 17.00
CA VAL A 352 15.07 -23.12 18.33
C VAL A 352 14.10 -22.33 19.22
N LEU A 353 13.60 -21.17 18.74
CA LEU A 353 12.74 -20.28 19.52
C LEU A 353 11.48 -20.99 20.03
N SER A 354 10.90 -21.90 19.25
CA SER A 354 9.71 -22.66 19.64
C SER A 354 9.91 -23.59 20.84
N SER A 355 11.15 -23.87 21.23
CA SER A 355 11.47 -24.69 22.42
C SER A 355 11.36 -23.92 23.73
N TYR A 356 11.40 -22.59 23.70
CA TYR A 356 11.30 -21.72 24.87
C TYR A 356 9.83 -21.50 25.25
N LYS A 357 9.38 -22.10 26.37
CA LYS A 357 7.95 -22.10 26.75
C LYS A 357 7.55 -20.99 27.72
N ASN A 358 8.51 -20.37 28.43
CA ASN A 358 8.22 -19.32 29.42
C ASN A 358 8.44 -17.92 28.86
N VAL A 359 8.20 -17.73 27.56
CA VAL A 359 8.31 -16.44 26.86
C VAL A 359 7.02 -16.11 26.14
N ILE A 360 6.75 -14.82 25.98
CA ILE A 360 5.69 -14.29 25.13
C ILE A 360 6.35 -13.69 23.90
N ILE A 361 5.91 -14.09 22.70
CA ILE A 361 6.53 -13.67 21.44
C ILE A 361 5.62 -12.65 20.73
N SER A 362 6.06 -11.39 20.76
CA SER A 362 5.46 -10.30 19.99
C SER A 362 6.22 -10.15 18.67
N SER A 363 5.52 -10.23 17.57
CA SER A 363 6.07 -10.13 16.21
C SER A 363 5.35 -9.05 15.42
N ASP A 364 5.71 -8.87 14.17
CA ASP A 364 4.99 -8.00 13.24
C ASP A 364 4.89 -8.60 11.84
N ILE A 365 4.90 -7.79 10.78
CA ILE A 365 4.60 -8.20 9.41
C ILE A 365 5.89 -8.41 8.60
N GLY A 366 6.07 -9.61 8.09
CA GLY A 366 7.21 -10.03 7.26
C GLY A 366 7.15 -11.53 6.99
N CYS A 367 8.14 -12.09 6.29
CA CYS A 367 8.22 -13.55 6.06
C CYS A 367 8.15 -14.34 7.38
N TYR A 368 8.72 -13.81 8.45
CA TYR A 368 8.68 -14.40 9.80
C TYR A 368 7.29 -14.44 10.42
N SER A 369 6.29 -13.76 9.87
CA SER A 369 4.87 -13.92 10.29
C SER A 369 4.36 -15.34 10.12
N MET A 370 4.98 -16.11 9.22
CA MET A 370 4.63 -17.53 8.99
C MET A 370 5.05 -18.45 10.14
N SER A 371 5.81 -17.97 11.12
CA SER A 371 6.19 -18.73 12.33
C SER A 371 5.02 -19.10 13.23
N SER A 372 3.83 -18.52 13.02
CA SER A 372 2.59 -18.95 13.68
C SER A 372 2.09 -20.32 13.24
N LYS A 373 2.61 -20.84 12.11
CA LYS A 373 2.19 -22.14 11.54
C LYS A 373 3.05 -23.28 12.09
N GLU A 374 2.45 -24.48 12.08
CA GLU A 374 3.20 -25.71 12.33
C GLU A 374 4.42 -25.84 11.37
N PRO A 375 5.54 -26.37 11.85
CA PRO A 375 5.79 -26.95 13.18
C PRO A 375 6.29 -25.94 14.25
N TYR A 376 6.34 -24.64 13.96
CA TYR A 376 7.03 -23.68 14.84
C TYR A 376 6.14 -23.17 15.97
N ASN A 377 4.93 -22.69 15.69
CA ASN A 377 4.03 -22.06 16.66
C ASN A 377 4.77 -21.04 17.56
N ALA A 378 5.65 -20.23 16.93
CA ALA A 378 6.59 -19.33 17.61
C ALA A 378 6.20 -17.86 17.37
N LYS A 379 4.92 -17.55 17.52
CA LYS A 379 4.37 -16.19 17.50
C LYS A 379 3.02 -16.17 18.22
N ASP A 380 2.93 -15.33 19.25
CA ASP A 380 1.71 -15.17 20.04
C ASP A 380 0.90 -13.97 19.54
N ILE A 381 1.56 -12.85 19.21
CA ILE A 381 0.91 -11.58 18.86
C ILE A 381 1.56 -10.98 17.61
N ALA A 382 0.75 -10.41 16.72
CA ALA A 382 1.16 -9.51 15.65
C ALA A 382 0.00 -8.60 15.27
N ILE A 383 0.26 -7.30 15.09
CA ILE A 383 -0.76 -6.30 14.74
C ILE A 383 -0.44 -5.67 13.38
N CYS A 384 0.60 -4.87 13.30
CA CYS A 384 0.98 -4.15 12.08
C CYS A 384 2.50 -4.06 11.97
N MET A 385 2.98 -3.61 10.81
CA MET A 385 4.41 -3.44 10.55
C MET A 385 5.03 -2.46 11.55
N GLY A 386 6.10 -2.90 12.25
CA GLY A 386 6.81 -2.12 13.26
C GLY A 386 6.26 -2.22 14.68
N ALA A 387 5.13 -2.90 14.89
CA ALA A 387 4.50 -3.00 16.20
C ALA A 387 5.20 -4.01 17.15
N GLY A 388 6.00 -4.94 16.63
CA GLY A 388 6.61 -6.03 17.41
C GLY A 388 7.33 -5.56 18.65
N PHE A 389 8.10 -4.48 18.56
CA PHE A 389 8.86 -3.93 19.69
C PHE A 389 7.98 -3.10 20.64
N SER A 390 7.06 -2.28 20.12
CA SER A 390 6.17 -1.47 20.96
C SER A 390 5.22 -2.35 21.78
N ILE A 391 4.69 -3.42 21.18
CA ILE A 391 3.84 -4.38 21.88
C ILE A 391 4.67 -5.13 22.95
N ALA A 392 5.89 -5.56 22.61
CA ALA A 392 6.79 -6.20 23.57
C ALA A 392 7.08 -5.29 24.78
N HIS A 393 7.29 -3.99 24.53
CA HIS A 393 7.44 -2.99 25.60
C HIS A 393 6.22 -2.97 26.53
N GLY A 394 5.02 -2.84 25.95
CA GLY A 394 3.77 -2.79 26.75
C GLY A 394 3.53 -4.06 27.56
N ILE A 395 3.79 -5.23 26.95
CA ILE A 395 3.66 -6.52 27.65
C ILE A 395 4.69 -6.61 28.77
N GLN A 396 5.97 -6.27 28.52
CA GLN A 396 7.02 -6.36 29.56
C GLN A 396 6.69 -5.48 30.75
N LYS A 397 6.29 -4.22 30.53
CA LYS A 397 5.86 -3.32 31.61
C LYS A 397 4.68 -3.90 32.41
N SER A 398 3.76 -4.57 31.74
CA SER A 398 2.63 -5.23 32.42
C SER A 398 3.07 -6.45 33.22
N LEU A 399 4.00 -7.25 32.70
CA LEU A 399 4.59 -8.40 33.42
C LEU A 399 5.36 -7.95 34.67
N ASP A 400 6.12 -6.85 34.59
CA ASP A 400 6.83 -6.27 35.72
C ASP A 400 5.86 -5.82 36.82
N MET A 401 4.74 -5.16 36.45
CA MET A 401 3.69 -4.76 37.40
C MET A 401 2.98 -5.95 38.05
N LEU A 402 2.86 -7.06 37.32
CA LEU A 402 2.21 -8.29 37.81
C LEU A 402 3.18 -9.22 38.53
N HIS A 403 4.46 -8.84 38.66
CA HIS A 403 5.54 -9.67 39.24
C HIS A 403 5.61 -11.06 38.60
N SER A 404 5.50 -11.12 37.26
CA SER A 404 5.51 -12.36 36.50
C SER A 404 6.95 -12.77 36.13
N ASP A 405 7.24 -14.04 36.26
CA ASP A 405 8.55 -14.62 35.86
C ASP A 405 8.70 -14.79 34.31
N LYS A 406 7.67 -14.44 33.54
CA LYS A 406 7.72 -14.50 32.08
C LYS A 406 8.52 -13.34 31.53
N ARG A 407 9.19 -13.61 30.41
CA ARG A 407 9.88 -12.59 29.61
C ARG A 407 9.19 -12.42 28.27
N VAL A 408 9.28 -11.23 27.70
CA VAL A 408 8.77 -10.97 26.37
C VAL A 408 9.89 -10.85 25.35
N ILE A 409 9.69 -11.46 24.18
CA ILE A 409 10.59 -11.36 23.03
C ILE A 409 9.83 -10.60 21.93
N GLY A 410 10.37 -9.43 21.55
CA GLY A 410 9.91 -8.68 20.37
C GLY A 410 10.69 -9.07 19.13
N LEU A 411 10.03 -9.44 18.06
CA LEU A 411 10.63 -9.81 16.77
C LEU A 411 10.31 -8.78 15.69
N MET A 412 11.31 -8.47 14.86
CA MET A 412 11.17 -7.53 13.75
C MET A 412 12.22 -7.80 12.66
N GLY A 413 11.84 -7.64 11.39
CA GLY A 413 12.81 -7.69 10.29
C GLY A 413 13.63 -6.40 10.18
N ASP A 414 14.76 -6.45 9.47
CA ASP A 414 15.64 -5.31 9.20
C ASP A 414 14.92 -4.15 8.51
N SER A 415 14.19 -4.44 7.44
CA SER A 415 13.39 -3.43 6.73
C SER A 415 12.34 -2.78 7.64
N THR A 416 11.64 -3.59 8.44
CA THR A 416 10.64 -3.11 9.40
C THR A 416 11.28 -2.28 10.51
N PHE A 417 12.50 -2.62 10.92
CA PHE A 417 13.24 -1.82 11.90
C PHE A 417 13.48 -0.40 11.38
N PHE A 418 13.91 -0.25 10.13
CA PHE A 418 14.05 1.07 9.50
C PHE A 418 12.72 1.75 9.25
N HIS A 419 11.65 1.00 8.98
CA HIS A 419 10.32 1.55 8.73
C HIS A 419 9.73 2.27 9.96
N SER A 420 9.70 1.62 11.10
CA SER A 420 9.12 2.17 12.34
C SER A 420 9.67 1.57 13.63
N GLY A 421 10.56 0.58 13.53
CA GLY A 421 11.14 -0.08 14.70
C GLY A 421 12.10 0.81 15.49
N ILE A 422 12.77 1.75 14.85
CA ILE A 422 13.70 2.69 15.51
C ILE A 422 12.95 3.50 16.57
N THR A 423 11.79 4.04 16.26
CA THR A 423 10.98 4.81 17.21
C THR A 423 10.47 3.96 18.36
N SER A 424 10.13 2.69 18.08
CA SER A 424 9.74 1.71 19.10
C SER A 424 10.89 1.39 20.06
N LEU A 425 12.11 1.25 19.53
CA LEU A 425 13.32 1.05 20.35
C LEU A 425 13.63 2.28 21.21
N ILE A 426 13.57 3.48 20.65
CA ILE A 426 13.75 4.73 21.39
C ILE A 426 12.76 4.78 22.58
N ASN A 427 11.51 4.37 22.36
CA ASN A 427 10.51 4.30 23.43
C ASN A 427 10.90 3.32 24.54
N CYS A 428 11.46 2.15 24.19
CA CYS A 428 11.94 1.18 25.17
C CYS A 428 13.10 1.76 26.01
N VAL A 429 14.07 2.38 25.37
CA VAL A 429 15.24 3.00 26.03
C VAL A 429 14.79 4.16 26.94
N TYR A 430 13.99 5.08 26.39
CA TYR A 430 13.53 6.28 27.11
C TYR A 430 12.72 5.92 28.38
N ASN A 431 11.90 4.88 28.29
CA ASN A 431 11.04 4.43 29.40
C ASN A 431 11.65 3.31 30.26
N ASN A 432 12.95 3.06 30.13
CA ASN A 432 13.66 2.03 30.91
C ASN A 432 12.90 0.69 30.93
N SER A 433 12.59 0.18 29.75
CA SER A 433 11.94 -1.12 29.59
C SER A 433 12.98 -2.18 29.25
N ASN A 434 12.77 -3.41 29.70
CA ASN A 434 13.71 -4.52 29.62
C ASN A 434 13.25 -5.73 28.75
N PRO A 435 12.49 -5.56 27.66
CA PRO A 435 12.17 -6.68 26.78
C PRO A 435 13.43 -7.20 26.07
N ILE A 436 13.37 -8.43 25.57
CA ILE A 436 14.34 -8.95 24.62
C ILE A 436 13.86 -8.59 23.22
N LEU A 437 14.63 -7.80 22.47
CA LEU A 437 14.29 -7.38 21.13
C LEU A 437 15.21 -8.09 20.12
N ILE A 438 14.65 -8.63 19.04
CA ILE A 438 15.43 -9.36 18.04
C ILE A 438 15.17 -8.78 16.66
N ILE A 439 16.23 -8.29 16.01
CA ILE A 439 16.23 -7.85 14.62
C ILE A 439 16.63 -9.04 13.75
N LEU A 440 15.71 -9.49 12.90
CA LEU A 440 15.92 -10.57 11.93
C LEU A 440 16.50 -9.97 10.65
N ASP A 441 17.82 -9.77 10.61
CA ASP A 441 18.54 -9.14 9.51
C ASP A 441 18.79 -10.14 8.38
N ASN A 442 17.94 -10.12 7.35
CA ASN A 442 18.11 -10.92 6.14
C ASN A 442 18.58 -10.08 4.94
N GLN A 443 18.93 -8.81 5.14
CA GLN A 443 19.42 -7.86 4.16
C GLN A 443 18.44 -7.68 2.98
N SER A 444 17.13 -7.64 3.27
CA SER A 444 16.13 -7.58 2.22
C SER A 444 14.72 -7.29 2.74
N THR A 445 13.95 -6.49 2.03
CA THR A 445 12.49 -6.42 2.14
C THR A 445 11.89 -7.61 1.39
N SER A 446 11.98 -8.81 1.99
CA SER A 446 11.86 -10.08 1.26
C SER A 446 10.44 -10.44 0.84
N MET A 447 9.42 -10.12 1.64
CA MET A 447 8.04 -10.56 1.43
C MET A 447 7.42 -9.98 0.16
N THR A 448 7.79 -8.79 -0.23
CA THR A 448 7.24 -8.04 -1.38
C THR A 448 8.02 -8.21 -2.68
N GLY A 449 9.15 -8.93 -2.66
CA GLY A 449 9.94 -9.18 -3.86
C GLY A 449 11.45 -8.99 -3.71
N MET A 450 11.96 -8.90 -2.47
CA MET A 450 13.38 -8.82 -2.13
C MET A 450 14.02 -7.45 -2.43
N GLN A 451 13.25 -6.38 -2.28
CA GLN A 451 13.71 -5.00 -2.47
C GLN A 451 14.84 -4.64 -1.50
N ASP A 452 15.64 -3.68 -1.93
CA ASP A 452 16.66 -3.08 -1.09
C ASP A 452 16.07 -2.16 -0.03
N ASN A 453 16.79 -1.98 1.08
CA ASN A 453 16.42 -1.12 2.21
C ASN A 453 17.68 -0.41 2.74
N PRO A 454 17.59 0.54 3.67
CA PRO A 454 18.75 1.29 4.18
C PRO A 454 19.90 0.43 4.74
N GLY A 455 19.64 -0.82 5.13
CA GLY A 455 20.65 -1.78 5.60
C GLY A 455 21.36 -2.57 4.51
N THR A 456 20.96 -2.45 3.23
CA THR A 456 21.56 -3.23 2.13
C THR A 456 22.73 -2.54 1.45
N GLY A 457 22.73 -1.20 1.39
CA GLY A 457 23.76 -0.40 0.70
C GLY A 457 23.51 -0.24 -0.80
N TYR A 458 22.25 -0.40 -1.27
CA TYR A 458 21.85 -0.21 -2.65
C TYR A 458 20.55 0.60 -2.76
N THR A 459 20.47 1.45 -3.78
CA THR A 459 19.26 2.21 -4.14
C THR A 459 18.26 1.34 -4.92
N LEU A 460 17.09 1.88 -5.23
CA LEU A 460 16.08 1.25 -6.10
C LEU A 460 16.66 0.85 -7.48
N ASP A 461 17.53 1.70 -8.05
CA ASP A 461 18.22 1.44 -9.32
C ASP A 461 19.45 0.52 -9.18
N HIS A 462 19.62 -0.12 -8.02
CA HIS A 462 20.77 -0.98 -7.69
C HIS A 462 22.12 -0.27 -7.72
N ASN A 463 22.16 1.05 -7.60
CA ASN A 463 23.42 1.78 -7.44
C ASN A 463 23.93 1.67 -6.00
N PRO A 464 25.26 1.50 -5.79
CA PRO A 464 25.85 1.52 -4.47
C PRO A 464 25.54 2.84 -3.73
N THR A 465 25.20 2.73 -2.45
CA THR A 465 24.93 3.88 -1.57
C THR A 465 25.38 3.59 -0.14
N THR A 466 25.23 4.56 0.74
CA THR A 466 25.58 4.39 2.16
C THR A 466 24.72 3.29 2.79
N LYS A 467 25.39 2.29 3.35
CA LYS A 467 24.76 1.25 4.16
C LYS A 467 24.66 1.73 5.62
N ILE A 468 23.49 1.67 6.22
CA ILE A 468 23.31 1.95 7.64
C ILE A 468 23.72 0.70 8.43
N ASP A 469 24.67 0.89 9.33
CA ASP A 469 25.17 -0.16 10.24
C ASP A 469 24.26 -0.25 11.46
N LEU A 470 23.59 -1.40 11.63
CA LEU A 470 22.66 -1.62 12.74
C LEU A 470 23.34 -1.57 14.10
N VAL A 471 24.56 -2.12 14.24
CA VAL A 471 25.27 -2.14 15.54
C VAL A 471 25.61 -0.71 15.97
N LYS A 472 26.17 0.09 15.05
CA LYS A 472 26.50 1.50 15.34
C LYS A 472 25.25 2.33 15.65
N LEU A 473 24.15 2.07 14.94
CA LEU A 473 22.87 2.75 15.19
C LEU A 473 22.33 2.42 16.58
N LEU A 474 22.33 1.15 16.97
CA LEU A 474 21.90 0.70 18.29
C LEU A 474 22.77 1.27 19.42
N ASP A 475 24.08 1.28 19.22
CA ASP A 475 25.03 1.86 20.17
C ASP A 475 24.78 3.37 20.34
N SER A 476 24.55 4.10 19.25
CA SER A 476 24.21 5.53 19.29
C SER A 476 22.89 5.85 20.01
N LEU A 477 22.00 4.88 20.12
CA LEU A 477 20.75 4.95 20.88
C LEU A 477 20.92 4.51 22.35
N ASN A 478 22.16 4.31 22.83
CA ASN A 478 22.49 3.88 24.18
C ASN A 478 21.94 2.48 24.56
N VAL A 479 21.81 1.59 23.60
CA VAL A 479 21.52 0.17 23.89
C VAL A 479 22.80 -0.48 24.42
N LYS A 480 22.78 -0.92 25.68
CA LYS A 480 23.97 -1.47 26.35
C LYS A 480 24.27 -2.92 25.95
N ASN A 481 23.25 -3.73 25.81
CA ASN A 481 23.37 -5.16 25.56
C ASN A 481 23.01 -5.47 24.09
N ILE A 482 24.00 -5.42 23.21
CA ILE A 482 23.87 -5.74 21.79
C ILE A 482 24.65 -7.01 21.49
N ARG A 483 24.04 -7.97 20.82
CA ARG A 483 24.74 -9.18 20.38
C ARG A 483 24.30 -9.60 18.99
N THR A 484 25.28 -9.78 18.09
CA THR A 484 25.06 -10.33 16.74
C THR A 484 25.38 -11.82 16.73
N PHE A 485 24.58 -12.63 16.04
CA PHE A 485 24.79 -14.06 15.87
C PHE A 485 24.35 -14.54 14.50
N ASN A 486 24.89 -15.69 14.07
CA ASN A 486 24.51 -16.34 12.82
C ASN A 486 23.29 -17.25 13.05
N PRO A 487 22.09 -16.90 12.54
CA PRO A 487 20.86 -17.67 12.75
C PRO A 487 20.78 -18.97 11.96
N PHE A 488 21.70 -19.23 11.02
CA PHE A 488 21.84 -20.55 10.38
C PHE A 488 22.47 -21.57 11.34
N ASN A 489 23.22 -21.10 12.36
CA ASN A 489 23.87 -21.94 13.35
C ASN A 489 22.94 -22.10 14.57
N LYS A 490 22.51 -23.34 14.83
CA LYS A 490 21.60 -23.66 15.93
C LYS A 490 22.21 -23.33 17.30
N ASP A 491 23.50 -23.66 17.53
CA ASP A 491 24.15 -23.45 18.82
C ASP A 491 24.36 -21.96 19.12
N GLN A 492 24.72 -21.15 18.10
CA GLN A 492 24.79 -19.70 18.27
C GLN A 492 23.42 -19.08 18.57
N THR A 493 22.34 -19.60 17.97
CA THR A 493 20.98 -19.16 18.26
C THR A 493 20.60 -19.46 19.71
N ILE A 494 20.89 -20.68 20.20
CA ILE A 494 20.64 -21.06 21.59
C ILE A 494 21.46 -20.14 22.54
N GLN A 495 22.75 -20.00 22.30
CA GLN A 495 23.63 -19.16 23.14
C GLN A 495 23.17 -17.70 23.18
N ALA A 496 22.67 -17.15 22.09
CA ALA A 496 22.17 -15.76 22.04
C ALA A 496 20.87 -15.60 22.83
N LEU A 497 19.93 -16.54 22.71
CA LEU A 497 18.68 -16.52 23.46
C LEU A 497 18.91 -16.76 24.96
N ASP A 498 19.73 -17.74 25.34
CA ASP A 498 20.05 -18.01 26.73
C ASP A 498 20.73 -16.79 27.38
N TYR A 499 21.70 -16.16 26.69
CA TYR A 499 22.32 -14.92 27.16
C TYR A 499 21.30 -13.83 27.43
N ALA A 500 20.37 -13.61 26.51
CA ALA A 500 19.35 -12.56 26.64
C ALA A 500 18.35 -12.84 27.78
N LEU A 501 18.02 -14.11 28.02
CA LEU A 501 17.12 -14.52 29.10
C LEU A 501 17.72 -14.42 30.49
N LEU A 502 19.06 -14.46 30.60
CA LEU A 502 19.76 -14.30 31.87
C LEU A 502 19.82 -12.84 32.36
N LEU A 503 19.63 -11.88 31.47
CA LEU A 503 19.71 -10.45 31.77
C LEU A 503 18.34 -9.87 32.08
N ASP A 504 18.24 -9.11 33.18
CA ASP A 504 17.04 -8.32 33.50
C ASP A 504 17.19 -6.88 33.03
N GLU A 505 17.68 -6.71 31.79
CA GLU A 505 17.90 -5.44 31.12
C GLU A 505 17.37 -5.51 29.69
N LEU A 506 17.27 -4.36 29.03
CA LEU A 506 17.03 -4.30 27.59
C LEU A 506 18.16 -4.97 26.83
N VAL A 507 17.82 -5.98 26.06
CA VAL A 507 18.77 -6.68 25.17
C VAL A 507 18.29 -6.56 23.73
N VAL A 508 19.19 -6.21 22.81
CA VAL A 508 18.93 -6.25 21.38
C VAL A 508 19.82 -7.29 20.71
N LEU A 509 19.21 -8.33 20.19
CA LEU A 509 19.88 -9.36 19.40
C LEU A 509 19.74 -9.06 17.91
N ILE A 510 20.81 -9.25 17.13
CA ILE A 510 20.81 -9.16 15.68
C ILE A 510 21.06 -10.55 15.11
N ALA A 511 20.01 -11.19 14.60
CA ALA A 511 20.10 -12.45 13.87
C ALA A 511 20.51 -12.15 12.41
N GLN A 512 21.83 -12.10 12.17
CA GLN A 512 22.40 -11.65 10.91
C GLN A 512 22.58 -12.82 9.94
N GLY A 513 21.80 -12.81 8.87
CA GLY A 513 21.82 -13.80 7.81
C GLY A 513 21.64 -13.19 6.43
N TYR A 514 21.04 -13.93 5.53
CA TYR A 514 20.68 -13.46 4.19
C TYR A 514 19.41 -14.14 3.69
N CYS A 515 18.72 -13.46 2.76
CA CYS A 515 17.58 -14.06 2.06
C CYS A 515 18.09 -15.01 0.97
N THR A 516 17.81 -16.30 1.11
CA THR A 516 18.27 -17.34 0.15
C THR A 516 17.71 -17.16 -1.26
N LEU A 517 16.48 -16.63 -1.39
CA LEU A 517 15.89 -16.33 -2.70
C LEU A 517 16.57 -15.13 -3.37
N LYS A 518 16.95 -14.09 -2.61
CA LYS A 518 17.70 -12.94 -3.14
C LYS A 518 19.06 -13.39 -3.66
N LEU A 519 19.77 -14.22 -2.89
CA LEU A 519 21.05 -14.78 -3.28
C LEU A 519 20.96 -15.63 -4.56
N ALA A 520 19.93 -16.50 -4.65
CA ALA A 520 19.71 -17.33 -5.84
C ALA A 520 19.36 -16.51 -7.10
N LYS A 521 18.70 -15.35 -6.95
CA LYS A 521 18.43 -14.44 -8.08
C LYS A 521 19.70 -13.73 -8.56
N SER A 522 20.57 -13.26 -7.63
CA SER A 522 21.82 -12.58 -7.99
C SER A 522 22.78 -13.50 -8.73
N THR A 523 22.98 -14.74 -8.26
CA THR A 523 23.83 -15.72 -8.93
C THR A 523 23.34 -16.10 -10.33
N LYS A 524 22.02 -16.17 -10.56
CA LYS A 524 21.46 -16.40 -11.91
C LYS A 524 21.68 -15.21 -12.85
N LYS A 525 21.57 -13.98 -12.35
CA LYS A 525 21.78 -12.76 -13.12
C LYS A 525 23.25 -12.61 -13.54
N GLU A 526 24.19 -12.92 -12.64
CA GLU A 526 25.61 -12.95 -12.95
C GLU A 526 25.97 -14.01 -14.00
N ALA A 527 25.39 -15.21 -13.89
CA ALA A 527 25.59 -16.28 -14.88
C ALA A 527 25.03 -15.92 -16.26
N SER A 528 23.89 -15.20 -16.33
CA SER A 528 23.29 -14.77 -17.60
C SER A 528 24.02 -13.58 -18.25
N ASN A 529 24.73 -12.76 -17.47
CA ASN A 529 25.52 -11.64 -17.99
C ASN A 529 26.92 -12.08 -18.49
N ASN A 530 27.39 -13.26 -18.06
CA ASN A 530 28.68 -13.84 -18.46
C ASN A 530 28.54 -14.90 -19.57
N ALA A 531 27.33 -15.19 -20.05
CA ALA A 531 27.01 -16.08 -21.18
C ALA A 531 26.61 -15.26 -22.42
#